data_52a9bbc6325be21c09d15a6c95471dec
#
_entry.id   52a9bbc6325be21c09d15a6c95471dec
#
_cell.length_a   1.000
_cell.length_b   1.000
_cell.length_c   1.000
_cell.angle_alpha   90.00
_cell.angle_beta   90.00
_cell.angle_gamma   90.00
#
_symmetry.space_group_name_H-M   'P 1'
#
loop_
_entity.id
_entity.type
_entity.pdbx_description
1 polymer ?
#
loop_
_entity_poly.entity_id
_entity_poly.type
_entity_poly.pdbx_seq_one_letter_code
_entity_poly.pdbx_strand_id
1 'polypeptide(L)'
;PVLEAKQLSKRYPGSSAPALDSVTFSVDRGEFVGIMGASGSGKTTLLNVLSTIDRPTSGEILISGVSLGTLNDGRGADFRKDRLGFIFQEYFLLDSLTIRENISVPLALKKIPAKRIASAVQRLAERFGIAAQLDKYPSELSGGQRQRASAARAIIKRPDILFADEPTGALDSSSSTELLNALSEANRKLQTTILMVTHDAYAASFADRILIFRDGHIVSELFRGGDRQDFYHDITLETARLDRLRTQPREHV
;
A
#
# COMPACT_ATOMS: atom_id res chain seq x y z
N PRO A 1 -2.55 -13.03 11.88
CA PRO A 1 -2.37 -12.12 10.74
C PRO A 1 -3.69 -11.52 10.27
N VAL A 2 -3.64 -10.31 9.68
CA VAL A 2 -4.79 -9.71 9.00
C VAL A 2 -4.82 -10.11 7.53
N LEU A 3 -3.66 -10.37 6.92
CA LEU A 3 -3.51 -10.87 5.56
C LEU A 3 -2.64 -12.13 5.57
N GLU A 4 -3.08 -13.15 4.83
CA GLU A 4 -2.31 -14.35 4.55
C GLU A 4 -2.33 -14.63 3.06
N ALA A 5 -1.16 -14.75 2.43
CA ALA A 5 -0.97 -15.23 1.07
C ALA A 5 -0.29 -16.60 1.13
N LYS A 6 -0.90 -17.63 0.53
CA LYS A 6 -0.42 -19.02 0.61
C LYS A 6 -0.19 -19.56 -0.80
N GLN A 7 1.06 -19.79 -1.17
CA GLN A 7 1.49 -20.33 -2.46
C GLN A 7 0.85 -19.62 -3.66
N LEU A 8 0.84 -18.28 -3.59
CA LEU A 8 0.15 -17.43 -4.52
C LEU A 8 0.90 -17.38 -5.85
N SER A 9 0.25 -17.77 -6.94
CA SER A 9 0.81 -17.71 -8.27
C SER A 9 -0.11 -16.95 -9.23
N LYS A 10 0.51 -16.21 -10.16
CA LYS A 10 -0.20 -15.51 -11.23
C LYS A 10 0.57 -15.65 -12.53
N ARG A 11 -0.10 -16.18 -13.55
CA ARG A 11 0.40 -16.23 -14.92
C ARG A 11 -0.60 -15.56 -15.85
N TYR A 12 -0.10 -14.65 -16.67
CA TYR A 12 -0.91 -14.01 -17.71
C TYR A 12 -0.85 -14.82 -19.00
N PRO A 13 -1.95 -14.86 -19.80
CA PRO A 13 -1.94 -15.52 -21.11
C PRO A 13 -0.82 -14.97 -22.00
N GLY A 14 -0.07 -15.87 -22.66
CA GLY A 14 1.04 -15.49 -23.54
C GLY A 14 2.36 -15.12 -22.84
N SER A 15 2.40 -15.12 -21.50
CA SER A 15 3.63 -14.87 -20.75
C SER A 15 4.49 -16.15 -20.65
N SER A 16 5.80 -16.03 -20.92
CA SER A 16 6.76 -17.13 -20.78
C SER A 16 7.02 -17.52 -19.33
N ALA A 17 6.93 -16.54 -18.39
CA ALA A 17 7.13 -16.75 -16.97
C ALA A 17 5.92 -16.27 -16.15
N PRO A 18 5.68 -16.83 -14.95
CA PRO A 18 4.65 -16.31 -14.05
C PRO A 18 5.06 -14.93 -13.53
N ALA A 19 4.07 -14.04 -13.35
CA ALA A 19 4.28 -12.75 -12.68
C ALA A 19 4.41 -12.90 -11.17
N LEU A 20 3.78 -13.95 -10.60
CA LEU A 20 3.94 -14.41 -9.22
C LEU A 20 4.13 -15.93 -9.25
N ASP A 21 5.07 -16.43 -8.45
CA ASP A 21 5.36 -17.86 -8.37
C ASP A 21 5.47 -18.32 -6.92
N SER A 22 4.43 -19.01 -6.46
CA SER A 22 4.33 -19.65 -5.13
C SER A 22 4.63 -18.71 -3.95
N VAL A 23 4.21 -17.45 -4.06
CA VAL A 23 4.47 -16.42 -3.05
C VAL A 23 3.69 -16.73 -1.77
N THR A 24 4.40 -16.81 -0.64
CA THR A 24 3.81 -17.07 0.68
C THR A 24 4.34 -16.06 1.68
N PHE A 25 3.44 -15.31 2.33
CA PHE A 25 3.74 -14.40 3.43
C PHE A 25 2.46 -14.04 4.18
N SER A 26 2.62 -13.42 5.34
CA SER A 26 1.51 -12.87 6.11
C SER A 26 1.81 -11.45 6.59
N VAL A 27 0.78 -10.71 6.94
CA VAL A 27 0.87 -9.37 7.54
C VAL A 27 0.03 -9.38 8.81
N ASP A 28 0.62 -8.93 9.91
CA ASP A 28 -0.09 -8.85 11.18
C ASP A 28 -0.88 -7.54 11.30
N ARG A 29 -1.91 -7.54 12.15
CA ARG A 29 -2.73 -6.35 12.39
C ARG A 29 -1.88 -5.24 13.02
N GLY A 30 -1.96 -4.05 12.44
CA GLY A 30 -1.17 -2.89 12.86
C GLY A 30 0.28 -2.91 12.38
N GLU A 31 0.69 -3.89 11.60
CA GLU A 31 2.03 -3.95 11.01
C GLU A 31 2.13 -3.01 9.79
N PHE A 32 3.28 -2.37 9.60
CA PHE A 32 3.61 -1.64 8.39
C PHE A 32 4.65 -2.43 7.59
N VAL A 33 4.22 -3.10 6.54
CA VAL A 33 5.07 -3.92 5.66
C VAL A 33 5.32 -3.20 4.35
N GLY A 34 6.59 -3.16 3.92
CA GLY A 34 6.97 -2.71 2.60
C GLY A 34 7.29 -3.89 1.67
N ILE A 35 6.89 -3.79 0.42
CA ILE A 35 7.31 -4.69 -0.66
C ILE A 35 8.20 -3.89 -1.59
N MET A 36 9.46 -4.26 -1.68
CA MET A 36 10.45 -3.56 -2.48
C MET A 36 10.99 -4.45 -3.60
N GLY A 37 11.33 -3.86 -4.73
CA GLY A 37 11.92 -4.57 -5.86
C GLY A 37 11.95 -3.71 -7.12
N ALA A 38 12.72 -4.16 -8.13
CA ALA A 38 12.85 -3.48 -9.41
C ALA A 38 11.50 -3.37 -10.15
N SER A 39 11.42 -2.46 -11.11
CA SER A 39 10.29 -2.41 -12.04
C SER A 39 10.12 -3.75 -12.76
N GLY A 40 8.88 -4.20 -12.92
CA GLY A 40 8.56 -5.48 -13.57
C GLY A 40 8.78 -6.73 -12.72
N SER A 41 9.17 -6.61 -11.44
CA SER A 41 9.37 -7.78 -10.56
C SER A 41 8.08 -8.49 -10.12
N GLY A 42 6.89 -7.93 -10.42
CA GLY A 42 5.59 -8.51 -10.05
C GLY A 42 4.87 -7.82 -8.88
N LYS A 43 5.41 -6.73 -8.32
CA LYS A 43 4.82 -6.03 -7.15
C LYS A 43 3.40 -5.52 -7.38
N THR A 44 3.17 -4.84 -8.50
CA THR A 44 1.83 -4.34 -8.86
C THR A 44 0.85 -5.50 -9.10
N THR A 45 1.33 -6.60 -9.74
CA THR A 45 0.53 -7.81 -9.88
C THR A 45 0.14 -8.39 -8.51
N LEU A 46 1.11 -8.47 -7.58
CA LEU A 46 0.85 -8.94 -6.23
C LEU A 46 -0.20 -8.07 -5.53
N LEU A 47 -0.06 -6.75 -5.59
CA LEU A 47 -1.00 -5.82 -4.99
C LEU A 47 -2.40 -5.95 -5.59
N ASN A 48 -2.51 -6.06 -6.93
CA ASN A 48 -3.79 -6.24 -7.61
C ASN A 48 -4.49 -7.55 -7.21
N VAL A 49 -3.73 -8.62 -7.05
CA VAL A 49 -4.27 -9.93 -6.65
C VAL A 49 -4.69 -9.92 -5.18
N LEU A 50 -3.88 -9.35 -4.27
CA LEU A 50 -4.21 -9.21 -2.85
C LEU A 50 -5.42 -8.32 -2.60
N SER A 51 -5.65 -7.36 -3.47
CA SER A 51 -6.75 -6.39 -3.36
C SER A 51 -8.03 -6.80 -4.10
N THR A 52 -8.08 -8.00 -4.66
CA THR A 52 -9.21 -8.51 -5.46
C THR A 52 -9.50 -7.73 -6.75
N ILE A 53 -8.58 -6.89 -7.22
CA ILE A 53 -8.66 -6.23 -8.53
C ILE A 53 -8.42 -7.27 -9.63
N ASP A 54 -7.49 -8.20 -9.38
CA ASP A 54 -7.22 -9.35 -10.25
C ASP A 54 -7.35 -10.66 -9.45
N ARG A 55 -7.40 -11.79 -10.13
CA ARG A 55 -7.49 -13.12 -9.49
C ARG A 55 -6.16 -13.86 -9.62
N PRO A 56 -5.73 -14.60 -8.60
CA PRO A 56 -4.59 -15.49 -8.73
C PRO A 56 -4.93 -16.64 -9.69
N THR A 57 -3.89 -17.20 -10.33
CA THR A 57 -4.01 -18.44 -11.09
C THR A 57 -4.13 -19.64 -10.14
N SER A 58 -3.41 -19.60 -9.00
CA SER A 58 -3.49 -20.60 -7.94
C SER A 58 -3.05 -19.98 -6.61
N GLY A 59 -3.27 -20.73 -5.52
CA GLY A 59 -2.99 -20.29 -4.16
C GLY A 59 -4.21 -19.68 -3.47
N GLU A 60 -4.03 -19.28 -2.22
CA GLU A 60 -5.11 -18.75 -1.38
C GLU A 60 -4.72 -17.41 -0.78
N ILE A 61 -5.71 -16.52 -0.67
CA ILE A 61 -5.58 -15.24 0.04
C ILE A 61 -6.69 -15.15 1.07
N LEU A 62 -6.31 -14.89 2.32
CA LEU A 62 -7.24 -14.56 3.39
C LEU A 62 -6.99 -13.13 3.88
N ILE A 63 -8.05 -12.35 4.03
CA ILE A 63 -8.01 -11.04 4.71
C ILE A 63 -9.02 -11.07 5.85
N SER A 64 -8.53 -10.88 7.08
CA SER A 64 -9.34 -10.98 8.31
C SER A 64 -10.17 -12.27 8.36
N GLY A 65 -9.57 -13.40 7.96
CA GLY A 65 -10.20 -14.71 7.92
C GLY A 65 -11.17 -14.96 6.76
N VAL A 66 -11.37 -13.99 5.87
CA VAL A 66 -12.21 -14.15 4.67
C VAL A 66 -11.34 -14.62 3.50
N SER A 67 -11.65 -15.79 2.93
CA SER A 67 -10.98 -16.29 1.71
C SER A 67 -11.49 -15.52 0.49
N LEU A 68 -10.59 -14.79 -0.18
CA LEU A 68 -10.93 -13.96 -1.34
C LEU A 68 -11.32 -14.79 -2.56
N GLY A 69 -10.81 -16.03 -2.67
CA GLY A 69 -11.16 -16.96 -3.76
C GLY A 69 -12.64 -17.36 -3.78
N THR A 70 -13.35 -17.22 -2.66
CA THR A 70 -14.79 -17.52 -2.54
C THR A 70 -15.69 -16.36 -2.94
N LEU A 71 -15.12 -15.18 -3.17
CA LEU A 71 -15.87 -13.98 -3.51
C LEU A 71 -16.15 -13.92 -5.03
N ASN A 72 -17.42 -13.73 -5.40
CA ASN A 72 -17.77 -13.33 -6.76
C ASN A 72 -17.45 -11.83 -6.95
N ASP A 73 -17.57 -11.33 -8.19
CA ASP A 73 -17.18 -9.95 -8.52
C ASP A 73 -17.94 -8.89 -7.71
N GLY A 74 -19.24 -9.09 -7.48
CA GLY A 74 -20.06 -8.18 -6.66
C GLY A 74 -19.60 -8.17 -5.19
N ARG A 75 -19.44 -9.33 -4.59
CA ARG A 75 -18.94 -9.46 -3.20
C ARG A 75 -17.49 -8.96 -3.07
N GLY A 76 -16.67 -9.17 -4.09
CA GLY A 76 -15.30 -8.61 -4.14
C GLY A 76 -15.30 -7.08 -4.15
N ALA A 77 -16.20 -6.46 -4.92
CA ALA A 77 -16.37 -5.01 -4.94
C ALA A 77 -16.84 -4.45 -3.58
N ASP A 78 -17.82 -5.10 -2.95
CA ASP A 78 -18.27 -4.72 -1.61
C ASP A 78 -17.16 -4.91 -0.56
N PHE A 79 -16.39 -6.00 -0.65
CA PHE A 79 -15.26 -6.25 0.23
C PHE A 79 -14.19 -5.14 0.11
N ARG A 80 -13.82 -4.74 -1.13
CA ARG A 80 -12.89 -3.61 -1.35
C ARG A 80 -13.43 -2.32 -0.76
N LYS A 81 -14.69 -2.00 -1.06
CA LYS A 81 -15.36 -0.80 -0.56
C LYS A 81 -15.35 -0.72 0.97
N ASP A 82 -15.61 -1.82 1.64
CA ASP A 82 -15.85 -1.84 3.09
C ASP A 82 -14.59 -2.12 3.92
N ARG A 83 -13.69 -2.96 3.42
CA ARG A 83 -12.60 -3.55 4.19
C ARG A 83 -11.19 -3.09 3.76
N LEU A 84 -11.02 -2.62 2.51
CA LEU A 84 -9.71 -2.27 1.97
C LEU A 84 -9.57 -0.76 1.76
N GLY A 85 -8.38 -0.21 2.06
CA GLY A 85 -7.99 1.14 1.70
C GLY A 85 -6.98 1.12 0.55
N PHE A 86 -6.95 2.18 -0.26
CA PHE A 86 -6.03 2.29 -1.39
C PHE A 86 -5.45 3.69 -1.50
N ILE A 87 -4.12 3.75 -1.64
CA ILE A 87 -3.36 4.93 -2.05
C ILE A 87 -2.59 4.54 -3.30
N PHE A 88 -2.76 5.30 -4.37
CA PHE A 88 -2.07 5.10 -5.64
C PHE A 88 -1.07 6.23 -5.88
N GLN A 89 -0.14 6.05 -6.81
CA GLN A 89 0.77 7.09 -7.27
C GLN A 89 0.00 8.27 -7.86
N GLU A 90 -1.07 8.00 -8.60
CA GLU A 90 -2.06 9.00 -9.02
C GLU A 90 -3.12 9.14 -7.92
N TYR A 91 -3.48 10.35 -7.59
CA TYR A 91 -4.27 10.69 -6.38
C TYR A 91 -5.71 10.19 -6.43
N PHE A 92 -6.28 10.06 -7.65
CA PHE A 92 -7.68 9.67 -7.90
C PHE A 92 -8.70 10.43 -7.04
N LEU A 93 -8.46 11.72 -6.83
CA LEU A 93 -9.43 12.60 -6.21
C LEU A 93 -10.50 12.99 -7.24
N LEU A 94 -11.73 13.19 -6.77
CA LEU A 94 -12.85 13.64 -7.58
C LEU A 94 -12.74 15.16 -7.73
N ASP A 95 -12.45 15.65 -8.94
CA ASP A 95 -12.17 17.06 -9.21
C ASP A 95 -13.38 17.99 -8.97
N SER A 96 -14.60 17.46 -9.07
CA SER A 96 -15.85 18.17 -8.81
C SER A 96 -16.21 18.31 -7.32
N LEU A 97 -15.45 17.67 -6.44
CA LEU A 97 -15.66 17.69 -5.00
C LEU A 97 -14.53 18.44 -4.30
N THR A 98 -14.86 19.15 -3.22
CA THR A 98 -13.85 19.71 -2.32
C THR A 98 -13.04 18.59 -1.65
N ILE A 99 -11.91 18.92 -1.02
CA ILE A 99 -11.10 17.96 -0.26
C ILE A 99 -11.91 17.36 0.90
N ARG A 100 -12.70 18.18 1.59
CA ARG A 100 -13.63 17.72 2.63
C ARG A 100 -14.58 16.64 2.11
N GLU A 101 -15.20 16.89 0.98
CA GLU A 101 -16.14 15.98 0.35
C GLU A 101 -15.43 14.71 -0.14
N ASN A 102 -14.27 14.83 -0.79
CA ASN A 102 -13.45 13.69 -1.20
C ASN A 102 -13.14 12.73 -0.03
N ILE A 103 -12.69 13.27 1.10
CA ILE A 103 -12.38 12.47 2.30
C ILE A 103 -13.66 11.87 2.88
N SER A 104 -14.80 12.53 2.75
CA SER A 104 -16.10 12.09 3.29
C SER A 104 -16.71 10.92 2.55
N VAL A 105 -16.42 10.75 1.25
CA VAL A 105 -17.07 9.78 0.35
C VAL A 105 -17.17 8.36 0.97
N PRO A 106 -16.09 7.75 1.52
CA PRO A 106 -16.17 6.38 2.03
C PRO A 106 -17.16 6.22 3.18
N LEU A 107 -17.32 7.22 4.03
CA LEU A 107 -18.26 7.19 5.15
C LEU A 107 -19.69 7.54 4.71
N ALA A 108 -19.84 8.42 3.72
CA ALA A 108 -21.14 8.73 3.13
C ALA A 108 -21.76 7.49 2.46
N LEU A 109 -20.95 6.71 1.74
CA LEU A 109 -21.38 5.43 1.14
C LEU A 109 -21.80 4.40 2.19
N LYS A 110 -21.26 4.48 3.40
CA LYS A 110 -21.69 3.67 4.56
C LYS A 110 -22.88 4.25 5.32
N LYS A 111 -23.48 5.34 4.82
CA LYS A 111 -24.62 6.03 5.42
C LYS A 111 -24.37 6.51 6.86
N ILE A 112 -23.12 6.86 7.18
CA ILE A 112 -22.76 7.44 8.49
C ILE A 112 -23.36 8.85 8.60
N PRO A 113 -23.91 9.25 9.76
CA PRO A 113 -24.47 10.58 9.96
C PRO A 113 -23.47 11.72 9.69
N ALA A 114 -23.91 12.78 9.00
CA ALA A 114 -23.08 13.89 8.53
C ALA A 114 -22.22 14.52 9.66
N LYS A 115 -22.76 14.70 10.86
CA LYS A 115 -22.04 15.24 12.01
C LYS A 115 -20.84 14.37 12.41
N ARG A 116 -20.97 13.04 12.34
CA ARG A 116 -19.88 12.09 12.61
C ARG A 116 -18.83 12.13 11.50
N ILE A 117 -19.26 12.23 10.25
CA ILE A 117 -18.37 12.39 9.10
C ILE A 117 -17.54 13.66 9.25
N ALA A 118 -18.17 14.80 9.48
CA ALA A 118 -17.48 16.08 9.63
C ALA A 118 -16.39 16.05 10.72
N SER A 119 -16.70 15.47 11.87
CA SER A 119 -15.74 15.31 12.97
C SER A 119 -14.58 14.38 12.61
N ALA A 120 -14.86 13.28 11.89
CA ALA A 120 -13.81 12.34 11.45
C ALA A 120 -12.89 12.96 10.40
N VAL A 121 -13.46 13.69 9.43
CA VAL A 121 -12.71 14.41 8.38
C VAL A 121 -11.79 15.45 9.03
N GLN A 122 -12.29 16.27 9.94
CA GLN A 122 -11.51 17.31 10.59
C GLN A 122 -10.28 16.71 11.31
N ARG A 123 -10.48 15.70 12.15
CA ARG A 123 -9.38 15.03 12.88
C ARG A 123 -8.32 14.41 11.94
N LEU A 124 -8.76 13.78 10.84
CA LEU A 124 -7.81 13.21 9.89
C LEU A 124 -7.08 14.30 9.09
N ALA A 125 -7.78 15.35 8.67
CA ALA A 125 -7.18 16.46 7.96
C ALA A 125 -6.10 17.16 8.81
N GLU A 126 -6.32 17.34 10.10
CA GLU A 126 -5.32 17.84 11.05
C GLU A 126 -4.10 16.93 11.11
N ARG A 127 -4.31 15.61 11.25
CA ARG A 127 -3.25 14.61 11.30
C ARG A 127 -2.41 14.56 10.01
N PHE A 128 -3.05 14.72 8.87
CA PHE A 128 -2.38 14.73 7.56
C PHE A 128 -1.90 16.13 7.14
N GLY A 129 -2.03 17.15 8.00
CA GLY A 129 -1.56 18.51 7.72
C GLY A 129 -2.27 19.19 6.54
N ILE A 130 -3.55 18.90 6.33
CA ILE A 130 -4.37 19.43 5.23
C ILE A 130 -5.67 20.07 5.71
N ALA A 131 -5.78 20.40 6.99
CA ALA A 131 -6.99 21.00 7.53
C ALA A 131 -7.34 22.34 6.87
N ALA A 132 -6.33 23.16 6.52
CA ALA A 132 -6.51 24.44 5.83
C ALA A 132 -6.95 24.30 4.36
N GLN A 133 -6.86 23.09 3.78
CA GLN A 133 -7.23 22.79 2.39
C GLN A 133 -8.62 22.17 2.25
N LEU A 134 -9.31 21.86 3.33
CA LEU A 134 -10.56 21.10 3.31
C LEU A 134 -11.64 21.68 2.39
N ASP A 135 -11.74 22.99 2.30
CA ASP A 135 -12.77 23.68 1.51
C ASP A 135 -12.31 24.04 0.08
N LYS A 136 -11.10 23.59 -0.31
CA LYS A 136 -10.54 23.76 -1.66
C LYS A 136 -10.84 22.54 -2.53
N TYR A 137 -10.74 22.76 -3.85
CA TYR A 137 -10.81 21.67 -4.85
C TYR A 137 -9.43 21.09 -5.13
N PRO A 138 -9.34 19.84 -5.64
CA PRO A 138 -8.05 19.19 -5.94
C PRO A 138 -7.11 20.03 -6.82
N SER A 139 -7.64 20.77 -7.79
CA SER A 139 -6.87 21.64 -8.69
C SER A 139 -6.12 22.78 -7.97
N GLU A 140 -6.56 23.16 -6.78
CA GLU A 140 -5.96 24.25 -5.97
C GLU A 140 -4.85 23.75 -5.04
N LEU A 141 -4.59 22.44 -4.99
CA LEU A 141 -3.64 21.81 -4.09
C LEU A 141 -2.33 21.45 -4.80
N SER A 142 -1.22 21.45 -4.05
CA SER A 142 0.04 20.82 -4.48
C SER A 142 -0.11 19.30 -4.61
N GLY A 143 0.83 18.64 -5.33
CA GLY A 143 0.86 17.19 -5.44
C GLY A 143 0.89 16.48 -4.08
N GLY A 144 1.74 16.96 -3.16
CA GLY A 144 1.84 16.41 -1.82
C GLY A 144 0.55 16.58 -1.00
N GLN A 145 -0.10 17.73 -1.09
CA GLN A 145 -1.39 17.98 -0.44
C GLN A 145 -2.48 17.05 -1.00
N ARG A 146 -2.54 16.89 -2.33
CA ARG A 146 -3.48 15.93 -2.97
C ARG A 146 -3.24 14.50 -2.52
N GLN A 147 -1.98 14.08 -2.42
CA GLN A 147 -1.64 12.72 -1.97
C GLN A 147 -2.01 12.50 -0.50
N ARG A 148 -1.78 13.49 0.37
CA ARG A 148 -2.21 13.40 1.78
C ARG A 148 -3.74 13.38 1.91
N ALA A 149 -4.46 14.09 1.07
CA ALA A 149 -5.94 14.02 1.01
C ALA A 149 -6.42 12.62 0.55
N SER A 150 -5.78 12.04 -0.47
CA SER A 150 -6.04 10.68 -0.92
C SER A 150 -5.79 9.66 0.18
N ALA A 151 -4.68 9.79 0.92
CA ALA A 151 -4.36 8.94 2.06
C ALA A 151 -5.40 9.07 3.20
N ALA A 152 -5.80 10.28 3.55
CA ALA A 152 -6.84 10.52 4.55
C ALA A 152 -8.18 9.87 4.13
N ARG A 153 -8.57 10.00 2.85
CA ARG A 153 -9.76 9.34 2.29
C ARG A 153 -9.67 7.82 2.40
N ALA A 154 -8.52 7.23 2.14
CA ALA A 154 -8.34 5.78 2.23
C ALA A 154 -8.45 5.24 3.66
N ILE A 155 -8.01 6.02 4.65
CA ILE A 155 -7.95 5.62 6.06
C ILE A 155 -9.23 5.90 6.83
N ILE A 156 -10.05 6.90 6.41
CA ILE A 156 -11.19 7.39 7.20
C ILE A 156 -12.19 6.30 7.59
N LYS A 157 -12.37 5.32 6.74
CA LYS A 157 -13.29 4.18 6.97
C LYS A 157 -12.71 3.09 7.86
N ARG A 158 -11.46 3.25 8.36
CA ARG A 158 -10.69 2.27 9.14
C ARG A 158 -10.64 0.90 8.45
N PRO A 159 -9.96 0.81 7.31
CA PRO A 159 -9.84 -0.44 6.57
C PRO A 159 -9.09 -1.49 7.39
N ASP A 160 -9.32 -2.78 7.10
CA ASP A 160 -8.55 -3.87 7.69
C ASP A 160 -7.08 -3.80 7.27
N ILE A 161 -6.84 -3.42 6.00
CA ILE A 161 -5.52 -3.19 5.43
C ILE A 161 -5.58 -2.03 4.42
N LEU A 162 -4.55 -1.21 4.45
CA LEU A 162 -4.29 -0.13 3.50
C LEU A 162 -3.21 -0.59 2.52
N PHE A 163 -3.55 -0.67 1.25
CA PHE A 163 -2.61 -0.89 0.15
C PHE A 163 -2.12 0.46 -0.37
N ALA A 164 -0.81 0.65 -0.48
CA ALA A 164 -0.20 1.84 -1.02
C ALA A 164 0.75 1.45 -2.17
N ASP A 165 0.40 1.83 -3.40
CA ASP A 165 1.18 1.54 -4.61
C ASP A 165 1.99 2.77 -5.01
N GLU A 166 3.31 2.71 -4.79
CA GLU A 166 4.25 3.81 -5.07
C GLU A 166 3.74 5.18 -4.59
N PRO A 167 3.32 5.32 -3.31
CA PRO A 167 2.57 6.50 -2.87
C PRO A 167 3.37 7.80 -2.94
N THR A 168 4.70 7.71 -3.02
CA THR A 168 5.62 8.86 -3.12
C THR A 168 6.17 9.09 -4.53
N GLY A 169 5.82 8.24 -5.51
CA GLY A 169 6.47 8.22 -6.82
C GLY A 169 6.31 9.50 -7.67
N ALA A 170 5.30 10.32 -7.40
CA ALA A 170 5.07 11.60 -8.08
C ALA A 170 5.37 12.83 -7.20
N LEU A 171 6.01 12.65 -6.03
CA LEU A 171 6.24 13.70 -5.04
C LEU A 171 7.71 14.12 -4.99
N ASP A 172 7.95 15.39 -4.64
CA ASP A 172 9.27 15.85 -4.19
C ASP A 172 9.64 15.26 -2.83
N SER A 173 10.93 15.37 -2.45
CA SER A 173 11.46 14.76 -1.23
C SER A 173 10.78 15.25 0.05
N SER A 174 10.42 16.55 0.13
CA SER A 174 9.73 17.11 1.30
C SER A 174 8.33 16.55 1.43
N SER A 175 7.56 16.60 0.34
CA SER A 175 6.18 16.06 0.29
C SER A 175 6.14 14.54 0.55
N SER A 176 7.14 13.81 0.04
CA SER A 176 7.32 12.37 0.32
C SER A 176 7.50 12.12 1.81
N THR A 177 8.41 12.86 2.45
CA THR A 177 8.68 12.74 3.89
C THR A 177 7.44 13.07 4.73
N GLU A 178 6.71 14.13 4.39
CA GLU A 178 5.46 14.49 5.08
C GLU A 178 4.39 13.39 4.98
N LEU A 179 4.20 12.82 3.80
CA LEU A 179 3.26 11.71 3.59
C LEU A 179 3.66 10.47 4.40
N LEU A 180 4.95 10.07 4.32
CA LEU A 180 5.45 8.87 5.01
C LEU A 180 5.38 9.02 6.53
N ASN A 181 5.66 10.21 7.07
CA ASN A 181 5.46 10.50 8.48
C ASN A 181 3.99 10.39 8.88
N ALA A 182 3.07 10.94 8.08
CA ALA A 182 1.63 10.85 8.34
C ALA A 182 1.13 9.39 8.30
N LEU A 183 1.61 8.57 7.35
CA LEU A 183 1.29 7.14 7.28
C LEU A 183 1.85 6.37 8.49
N SER A 184 3.09 6.66 8.88
CA SER A 184 3.73 6.06 10.06
C SER A 184 2.98 6.42 11.35
N GLU A 185 2.53 7.67 11.46
CA GLU A 185 1.69 8.10 12.59
C GLU A 185 0.32 7.40 12.59
N ALA A 186 -0.33 7.28 11.43
CA ALA A 186 -1.59 6.55 11.30
C ALA A 186 -1.42 5.07 11.66
N ASN A 187 -0.32 4.44 11.23
CA ASN A 187 0.00 3.07 11.63
C ASN A 187 0.11 2.94 13.15
N ARG A 188 0.93 3.78 13.80
CA ARG A 188 1.19 3.68 15.25
C ARG A 188 0.00 4.07 16.11
N LYS A 189 -0.67 5.22 15.79
CA LYS A 189 -1.73 5.79 16.65
C LYS A 189 -3.12 5.26 16.32
N LEU A 190 -3.40 4.92 15.05
CA LEU A 190 -4.69 4.38 14.61
C LEU A 190 -4.67 2.87 14.41
N GLN A 191 -3.51 2.23 14.59
CA GLN A 191 -3.29 0.80 14.36
C GLN A 191 -3.69 0.38 12.94
N THR A 192 -3.45 1.29 11.96
CA THR A 192 -3.72 1.01 10.55
C THR A 192 -2.69 0.02 10.03
N THR A 193 -3.12 -1.14 9.56
CA THR A 193 -2.23 -2.08 8.87
C THR A 193 -1.92 -1.54 7.48
N ILE A 194 -0.64 -1.48 7.10
CA ILE A 194 -0.20 -0.91 5.83
C ILE A 194 0.66 -1.91 5.06
N LEU A 195 0.31 -2.14 3.79
CA LEU A 195 1.16 -2.83 2.82
C LEU A 195 1.53 -1.85 1.71
N MET A 196 2.77 -1.40 1.70
CA MET A 196 3.28 -0.40 0.76
C MET A 196 4.20 -1.06 -0.27
N VAL A 197 3.92 -0.84 -1.54
CA VAL A 197 4.81 -1.20 -2.64
C VAL A 197 5.64 0.02 -3.00
N THR A 198 6.96 -0.14 -3.12
CA THR A 198 7.87 0.91 -3.54
C THR A 198 9.17 0.35 -4.12
N HIS A 199 9.85 1.13 -4.95
CA HIS A 199 11.23 0.86 -5.37
C HIS A 199 12.23 1.77 -4.66
N ASP A 200 11.75 2.71 -3.84
CA ASP A 200 12.57 3.67 -3.10
C ASP A 200 12.90 3.14 -1.70
N ALA A 201 14.20 2.94 -1.42
CA ALA A 201 14.70 2.48 -0.13
C ALA A 201 14.39 3.46 1.01
N TYR A 202 14.33 4.78 0.72
CA TYR A 202 13.95 5.77 1.71
C TYR A 202 12.50 5.57 2.16
N ALA A 203 11.56 5.46 1.23
CA ALA A 203 10.17 5.17 1.54
C ALA A 203 10.03 3.82 2.28
N ALA A 204 10.73 2.79 1.81
CA ALA A 204 10.73 1.46 2.43
C ALA A 204 11.18 1.50 3.90
N SER A 205 12.15 2.36 4.26
CA SER A 205 12.67 2.47 5.62
C SER A 205 11.65 2.88 6.68
N PHE A 206 10.49 3.40 6.29
CA PHE A 206 9.40 3.74 7.21
C PHE A 206 8.60 2.52 7.68
N ALA A 207 8.70 1.39 6.98
CA ALA A 207 8.04 0.14 7.35
C ALA A 207 8.72 -0.54 8.56
N ASP A 208 8.01 -1.46 9.21
CA ASP A 208 8.56 -2.29 10.28
C ASP A 208 9.31 -3.50 9.71
N ARG A 209 8.91 -3.93 8.51
CA ARG A 209 9.46 -5.08 7.79
C ARG A 209 9.41 -4.83 6.29
N ILE A 210 10.43 -5.32 5.58
CA ILE A 210 10.52 -5.25 4.11
C ILE A 210 10.63 -6.66 3.53
N LEU A 211 9.79 -6.92 2.53
CA LEU A 211 9.90 -8.08 1.64
C LEU A 211 10.54 -7.63 0.33
N ILE A 212 11.72 -8.15 0.00
CA ILE A 212 12.36 -7.84 -1.28
C ILE A 212 11.86 -8.83 -2.33
N PHE A 213 11.26 -8.26 -3.38
CA PHE A 213 10.56 -8.99 -4.42
C PHE A 213 11.37 -8.98 -5.72
N ARG A 214 11.59 -10.15 -6.31
CA ARG A 214 12.31 -10.31 -7.58
C ARG A 214 11.69 -11.45 -8.38
N ASP A 215 11.45 -11.20 -9.67
CA ASP A 215 11.01 -12.22 -10.65
C ASP A 215 9.87 -13.11 -10.15
N GLY A 216 8.87 -12.49 -9.51
CA GLY A 216 7.70 -13.17 -8.98
C GLY A 216 7.87 -13.85 -7.61
N HIS A 217 9.03 -13.71 -6.95
CA HIS A 217 9.33 -14.34 -5.66
C HIS A 217 9.74 -13.34 -4.59
N ILE A 218 9.54 -13.69 -3.31
CA ILE A 218 10.19 -13.04 -2.19
C ILE A 218 11.59 -13.64 -2.05
N VAL A 219 12.64 -12.82 -2.24
CA VAL A 219 14.03 -13.28 -2.23
C VAL A 219 14.78 -12.90 -0.95
N SER A 220 14.26 -11.96 -0.18
CA SER A 220 14.81 -11.57 1.12
C SER A 220 13.75 -10.89 1.97
N GLU A 221 13.93 -10.95 3.27
CA GLU A 221 13.09 -10.32 4.27
C GLU A 221 13.97 -9.62 5.31
N LEU A 222 13.66 -8.35 5.59
CA LEU A 222 14.40 -7.52 6.53
C LEU A 222 13.43 -6.96 7.58
N PHE A 223 13.85 -6.98 8.84
CA PHE A 223 13.10 -6.43 9.97
C PHE A 223 13.82 -5.21 10.51
N ARG A 224 13.07 -4.17 10.85
CA ARG A 224 13.63 -2.99 11.48
C ARG A 224 13.98 -3.29 12.94
N GLY A 225 15.29 -3.47 13.20
CA GLY A 225 15.80 -3.77 14.54
C GLY A 225 16.16 -2.54 15.38
N GLY A 226 16.21 -1.35 14.78
CA GLY A 226 16.67 -0.13 15.41
C GLY A 226 16.00 1.12 14.85
N ASP A 227 16.79 2.18 14.68
CA ASP A 227 16.27 3.41 14.09
C ASP A 227 16.05 3.27 12.58
N ARG A 228 15.40 4.28 11.98
CA ARG A 228 15.06 4.27 10.57
C ARG A 228 16.29 4.44 9.66
N GLN A 229 17.35 5.15 10.12
CA GLN A 229 18.56 5.36 9.32
C GLN A 229 19.34 4.08 9.17
N ASP A 230 19.49 3.33 10.26
CA ASP A 230 20.13 2.00 10.23
C ASP A 230 19.36 1.07 9.31
N PHE A 231 18.03 1.06 9.42
CA PHE A 231 17.20 0.22 8.56
C PHE A 231 17.28 0.61 7.08
N TYR A 232 17.33 1.92 6.77
CA TYR A 232 17.57 2.40 5.41
C TYR A 232 18.91 1.88 4.86
N HIS A 233 19.96 1.89 5.69
CA HIS A 233 21.27 1.38 5.31
C HIS A 233 21.22 -0.12 5.03
N ASP A 234 20.59 -0.91 5.90
CA ASP A 234 20.40 -2.36 5.73
C ASP A 234 19.67 -2.69 4.43
N ILE A 235 18.59 -1.99 4.14
CA ILE A 235 17.83 -2.14 2.88
C ILE A 235 18.73 -1.86 1.68
N THR A 236 19.52 -0.79 1.72
CA THR A 236 20.40 -0.40 0.62
C THR A 236 21.49 -1.44 0.39
N LEU A 237 22.11 -1.95 1.46
CA LEU A 237 23.14 -2.99 1.37
C LEU A 237 22.56 -4.30 0.81
N GLU A 238 21.41 -4.73 1.28
CA GLU A 238 20.79 -5.97 0.82
C GLU A 238 20.36 -5.87 -0.65
N THR A 239 19.80 -4.74 -1.06
CA THR A 239 19.46 -4.50 -2.46
C THR A 239 20.71 -4.57 -3.35
N ALA A 240 21.79 -3.90 -2.96
CA ALA A 240 23.07 -3.94 -3.68
C ALA A 240 23.67 -5.36 -3.73
N ARG A 241 23.56 -6.12 -2.64
CA ARG A 241 23.99 -7.53 -2.59
C ARG A 241 23.23 -8.39 -3.60
N LEU A 242 21.92 -8.25 -3.62
CA LEU A 242 21.04 -9.00 -4.53
C LEU A 242 21.31 -8.63 -6.01
N ASP A 243 21.61 -7.37 -6.31
CA ASP A 243 21.93 -6.94 -7.68
C ASP A 243 23.26 -7.51 -8.17
N ARG A 244 24.28 -7.60 -7.31
CA ARG A 244 25.57 -8.25 -7.66
C ARG A 244 25.38 -9.73 -8.01
N LEU A 245 24.54 -10.45 -7.30
CA LEU A 245 24.22 -11.86 -7.62
C LEU A 245 23.56 -12.03 -9.00
N ARG A 246 22.94 -11.00 -9.53
CA ARG A 246 22.35 -10.99 -10.87
C ARG A 246 23.40 -10.86 -11.97
N THR A 247 24.49 -10.15 -11.70
CA THR A 247 25.54 -9.85 -12.70
C THR A 247 26.62 -10.91 -12.76
N GLN A 248 26.65 -11.90 -11.85
CA GLN A 248 27.56 -13.04 -11.96
C GLN A 248 27.03 -14.04 -13.00
N PRO A 249 27.82 -14.40 -14.03
CA PRO A 249 27.44 -15.47 -14.95
C PRO A 249 27.18 -16.74 -14.13
N ARG A 250 26.07 -17.43 -14.41
CA ARG A 250 25.90 -18.80 -13.92
C ARG A 250 27.03 -19.62 -14.55
N GLU A 251 28.06 -19.92 -13.79
CA GLU A 251 29.02 -20.94 -14.20
C GLU A 251 28.22 -22.23 -14.36
N HIS A 252 28.07 -22.63 -15.62
CA HIS A 252 27.49 -23.93 -15.95
C HIS A 252 28.48 -25.00 -15.44
N VAL A 253 28.12 -25.70 -14.37
CA VAL A 253 28.69 -27.00 -13.99
C VAL A 253 27.91 -28.09 -14.71
#